data_ea8cb5656f49ef83480e184165dc557a
#
_entry.id   ea8cb5656f49ef83480e184165dc557a
#
_cell.length_a   1.000
_cell.length_b   1.000
_cell.length_c   1.000
_cell.angle_alpha   90.00
_cell.angle_beta   90.00
_cell.angle_gamma   90.00
#
_symmetry.space_group_name_H-M   'P 1'
#
loop_
_entity.id
_entity.type
_entity.pdbx_description
1 polymer ?
#
loop_
_entity_poly.entity_id
_entity_poly.type
_entity_poly.pdbx_seq_one_letter_code
_entity_poly.pdbx_strand_id
1 'polypeptide(L)'
;MSLYDDAGGFDRLLALCKAWHVRLRQDPLAWHPFEHGTHPRHDERLAAYLSEAFGGPALYTAGFGDESSITRLHAGHGDHVDLDEACLKAFDLAVADVGLTGDVARRISAYFRRATEAQREWGDPLRKVPDGLPFNRE
;
A
#
# COMPACT_ATOMS: atom_id res chain seq x y z
N MET A 1 19.23 8.28 8.78
CA MET A 1 18.22 7.27 9.11
C MET A 1 17.21 7.19 7.98
N SER A 2 16.70 5.99 7.70
CA SER A 2 15.73 5.77 6.66
C SER A 2 14.32 6.24 7.08
N LEU A 3 13.42 6.40 6.11
CA LEU A 3 12.00 6.64 6.42
C LEU A 3 11.43 5.48 7.26
N TYR A 4 11.89 4.24 7.00
CA TYR A 4 11.52 3.08 7.81
C TYR A 4 11.84 3.29 9.29
N ASP A 5 13.06 3.72 9.61
CA ASP A 5 13.46 4.00 11.00
C ASP A 5 12.64 5.14 11.60
N ASP A 6 12.49 6.23 10.85
CA ASP A 6 11.76 7.42 11.31
C ASP A 6 10.27 7.13 11.52
N ALA A 7 9.70 6.18 10.78
CA ALA A 7 8.32 5.74 10.96
C ALA A 7 8.12 4.83 12.17
N GLY A 8 9.19 4.34 12.79
CA GLY A 8 9.11 3.44 13.93
C GLY A 8 9.23 1.95 13.61
N GLY A 9 9.69 1.61 12.40
CA GLY A 9 9.97 0.24 11.99
C GLY A 9 8.73 -0.58 11.64
N PHE A 10 8.93 -1.90 11.53
CA PHE A 10 7.89 -2.83 11.07
C PHE A 10 6.63 -2.80 11.94
N ASP A 11 6.78 -2.77 13.26
CA ASP A 11 5.61 -2.81 14.15
C ASP A 11 4.70 -1.60 13.98
N ARG A 12 5.28 -0.41 13.77
CA ARG A 12 4.48 0.80 13.51
C ARG A 12 3.82 0.72 12.13
N LEU A 13 4.52 0.21 11.12
CA LEU A 13 3.96 0.05 9.77
C LEU A 13 2.87 -1.02 9.76
N LEU A 14 3.01 -2.08 10.54
CA LEU A 14 1.95 -3.07 10.71
C LEU A 14 0.72 -2.45 11.38
N ALA A 15 0.92 -1.64 12.41
CA ALA A 15 -0.17 -0.91 13.06
C ALA A 15 -0.88 0.02 12.07
N LEU A 16 -0.13 0.70 11.20
CA LEU A 16 -0.68 1.54 10.13
C LEU A 16 -1.56 0.73 9.18
N CYS A 17 -1.09 -0.43 8.72
CA CYS A 17 -1.86 -1.29 7.82
C CYS A 17 -3.16 -1.77 8.46
N LYS A 18 -3.12 -2.14 9.73
CA LYS A 18 -4.32 -2.54 10.49
C LYS A 18 -5.29 -1.37 10.65
N ALA A 19 -4.78 -0.18 10.96
CA ALA A 19 -5.58 1.03 11.07
C ALA A 19 -6.23 1.41 9.74
N TRP A 20 -5.50 1.25 8.63
CA TRP A 20 -6.05 1.45 7.29
C TRP A 20 -7.21 0.49 7.02
N HIS A 21 -7.06 -0.78 7.36
CA HIS A 21 -8.10 -1.79 7.21
C HIS A 21 -9.37 -1.39 7.98
N VAL A 22 -9.24 -0.88 9.20
CA VAL A 22 -10.37 -0.37 9.99
C VAL A 22 -11.05 0.80 9.26
N ARG A 23 -10.27 1.75 8.76
CA ARG A 23 -10.80 2.91 8.04
C ARG A 23 -11.47 2.54 6.72
N LEU A 24 -10.92 1.57 5.99
CA LEU A 24 -11.54 1.06 4.76
C LEU A 24 -12.95 0.53 5.02
N ARG A 25 -13.15 -0.20 6.13
CA ARG A 25 -14.46 -0.76 6.50
C ARG A 25 -15.51 0.31 6.80
N GLN A 26 -15.08 1.53 7.14
CA GLN A 26 -15.98 2.64 7.46
C GLN A 26 -16.52 3.35 6.21
N ASP A 27 -15.93 3.08 5.04
CA ASP A 27 -16.34 3.68 3.77
C ASP A 27 -16.75 2.56 2.79
N PRO A 28 -18.05 2.44 2.43
CA PRO A 28 -18.51 1.38 1.55
C PRO A 28 -17.80 1.35 0.19
N LEU A 29 -17.46 2.52 -0.36
CA LEU A 29 -16.74 2.59 -1.62
C LEU A 29 -15.31 2.03 -1.47
N ALA A 30 -14.59 2.45 -0.44
CA ALA A 30 -13.23 1.98 -0.17
C ALA A 30 -13.22 0.48 0.19
N TRP A 31 -14.24 0.00 0.86
CA TRP A 31 -14.34 -1.40 1.28
C TRP A 31 -14.71 -2.36 0.14
N HIS A 32 -15.32 -1.86 -0.93
CA HIS A 32 -15.84 -2.70 -2.02
C HIS A 32 -14.83 -3.74 -2.56
N PRO A 33 -13.55 -3.41 -2.83
CA PRO A 33 -12.59 -4.41 -3.31
C PRO A 33 -12.28 -5.52 -2.30
N PHE A 34 -12.57 -5.29 -1.03
CA PHE A 34 -12.24 -6.19 0.07
C PHE A 34 -13.44 -6.95 0.64
N GLU A 35 -14.66 -6.66 0.16
CA GLU A 35 -15.89 -7.19 0.78
C GLU A 35 -16.03 -8.71 0.69
N HIS A 36 -15.37 -9.35 -0.29
CA HIS A 36 -15.36 -10.80 -0.46
C HIS A 36 -14.16 -11.46 0.21
N GLY A 37 -13.43 -10.73 1.04
CA GLY A 37 -12.27 -11.21 1.77
C GLY A 37 -10.95 -10.74 1.18
N THR A 38 -9.90 -10.87 1.98
CA THR A 38 -8.53 -10.54 1.62
C THR A 38 -7.63 -11.74 1.97
N HIS A 39 -6.39 -11.69 1.50
CA HIS A 39 -5.40 -12.67 1.94
C HIS A 39 -5.33 -12.66 3.47
N PRO A 40 -5.27 -13.82 4.17
CA PRO A 40 -5.24 -13.86 5.64
C PRO A 40 -4.10 -13.06 6.27
N ARG A 41 -3.00 -12.88 5.52
CA ARG A 41 -1.82 -12.12 5.96
C ARG A 41 -1.69 -10.77 5.22
N HIS A 42 -2.81 -10.21 4.76
CA HIS A 42 -2.79 -8.97 3.96
C HIS A 42 -2.05 -7.83 4.66
N ASP A 43 -2.34 -7.59 5.95
CA ASP A 43 -1.72 -6.49 6.68
C ASP A 43 -0.21 -6.70 6.85
N GLU A 44 0.22 -7.93 7.16
CA GLU A 44 1.63 -8.27 7.28
C GLU A 44 2.37 -8.14 5.95
N ARG A 45 1.74 -8.57 4.87
CA ARG A 45 2.31 -8.48 3.52
C ARG A 45 2.49 -7.03 3.10
N LEU A 46 1.49 -6.19 3.34
CA LEU A 46 1.58 -4.76 3.05
C LEU A 46 2.64 -4.08 3.94
N ALA A 47 2.67 -4.39 5.23
CA ALA A 47 3.68 -3.85 6.13
C ALA A 47 5.11 -4.25 5.71
N ALA A 48 5.29 -5.48 5.24
CA ALA A 48 6.58 -5.93 4.71
C ALA A 48 6.97 -5.16 3.44
N TYR A 49 6.01 -4.93 2.54
CA TYR A 49 6.23 -4.14 1.34
C TYR A 49 6.63 -2.69 1.67
N LEU A 50 5.87 -2.04 2.56
CA LEU A 50 6.16 -0.66 2.97
C LEU A 50 7.51 -0.56 3.70
N SER A 51 7.85 -1.54 4.53
CA SER A 51 9.14 -1.60 5.21
C SER A 51 10.30 -1.55 4.22
N GLU A 52 10.24 -2.38 3.20
CA GLU A 52 11.25 -2.44 2.15
C GLU A 52 11.26 -1.16 1.31
N ALA A 53 10.08 -0.67 0.93
CA ALA A 53 9.94 0.57 0.15
C ALA A 53 10.52 1.79 0.88
N PHE A 54 10.47 1.81 2.21
CA PHE A 54 10.94 2.92 3.03
C PHE A 54 12.39 2.79 3.49
N GLY A 55 13.14 1.87 2.90
CA GLY A 55 14.57 1.70 3.18
C GLY A 55 14.89 0.77 4.33
N GLY A 56 13.91 -0.01 4.81
CA GLY A 56 14.11 -1.06 5.80
C GLY A 56 14.58 -2.37 5.17
N PRO A 57 14.54 -3.47 5.94
CA PRO A 57 14.97 -4.78 5.42
C PRO A 57 14.06 -5.28 4.31
N ALA A 58 14.60 -6.14 3.44
CA ALA A 58 13.92 -6.70 2.27
C ALA A 58 12.89 -7.78 2.66
N LEU A 59 11.94 -7.42 3.49
CA LEU A 59 10.97 -8.36 4.05
C LEU A 59 10.01 -8.90 3.00
N TYR A 60 9.62 -8.07 2.02
CA TYR A 60 8.68 -8.47 0.99
C TYR A 60 9.35 -9.35 -0.07
N THR A 61 10.45 -8.89 -0.65
CA THR A 61 11.14 -9.62 -1.73
C THR A 61 11.83 -10.89 -1.24
N ALA A 62 12.17 -10.97 0.05
CA ALA A 62 12.76 -12.17 0.62
C ALA A 62 11.72 -13.25 0.98
N GLY A 63 10.43 -12.89 1.16
CA GLY A 63 9.46 -13.83 1.71
C GLY A 63 8.08 -13.87 1.05
N PHE A 64 7.64 -12.83 0.34
CA PHE A 64 6.27 -12.74 -0.14
C PHE A 64 6.11 -12.65 -1.66
N GLY A 65 7.02 -11.99 -2.35
CA GLY A 65 6.92 -11.81 -3.79
C GLY A 65 7.81 -10.70 -4.33
N ASP A 66 7.51 -10.23 -5.54
CA ASP A 66 8.24 -9.12 -6.18
C ASP A 66 7.27 -8.04 -6.65
N GLU A 67 7.81 -6.98 -7.26
CA GLU A 67 7.01 -5.85 -7.75
C GLU A 67 6.04 -6.31 -8.83
N SER A 68 6.45 -7.17 -9.73
CA SER A 68 5.58 -7.69 -10.79
C SER A 68 4.40 -8.46 -10.22
N SER A 69 4.61 -9.28 -9.19
CA SER A 69 3.52 -10.05 -8.56
C SER A 69 2.50 -9.15 -7.87
N ILE A 70 2.95 -8.12 -7.15
CA ILE A 70 2.01 -7.17 -6.49
C ILE A 70 1.28 -6.32 -7.53
N THR A 71 1.95 -5.92 -8.60
CA THR A 71 1.33 -5.17 -9.69
C THR A 71 0.23 -5.98 -10.37
N ARG A 72 0.45 -7.28 -10.59
CA ARG A 72 -0.56 -8.18 -11.16
C ARG A 72 -1.82 -8.29 -10.31
N LEU A 73 -1.69 -8.22 -8.99
CA LEU A 73 -2.85 -8.24 -8.09
C LEU A 73 -3.77 -7.04 -8.28
N HIS A 74 -3.22 -5.90 -8.70
CA HIS A 74 -3.96 -4.65 -8.89
C HIS A 74 -4.32 -4.38 -10.35
N ALA A 75 -3.77 -5.13 -11.29
CA ALA A 75 -3.92 -4.89 -12.72
C ALA A 75 -5.28 -5.34 -13.26
N GLY A 76 -5.67 -4.77 -14.38
CA GLY A 76 -6.80 -5.25 -15.17
C GLY A 76 -8.18 -4.82 -14.70
N HIS A 77 -8.28 -3.89 -13.78
CA HIS A 77 -9.56 -3.44 -13.19
C HIS A 77 -10.08 -2.12 -13.77
N GLY A 78 -9.42 -1.57 -14.80
CA GLY A 78 -9.79 -0.28 -15.39
C GLY A 78 -9.43 0.90 -14.51
N ASP A 79 -9.95 2.07 -14.86
CA ASP A 79 -9.80 3.28 -14.06
C ASP A 79 -10.92 3.36 -13.03
N HIS A 80 -10.54 3.67 -11.77
CA HIS A 80 -11.48 3.83 -10.67
C HIS A 80 -10.98 4.91 -9.70
N VAL A 81 -10.91 6.13 -10.22
CA VAL A 81 -10.35 7.29 -9.49
C VAL A 81 -11.08 7.54 -8.17
N ASP A 82 -12.41 7.44 -8.16
CA ASP A 82 -13.19 7.65 -6.94
C ASP A 82 -12.87 6.62 -5.86
N LEU A 83 -12.68 5.37 -6.26
CA LEU A 83 -12.26 4.30 -5.36
C LEU A 83 -10.86 4.57 -4.83
N ASP A 84 -9.92 4.92 -5.70
CA ASP A 84 -8.56 5.25 -5.31
C ASP A 84 -8.54 6.38 -4.27
N GLU A 85 -9.27 7.46 -4.51
CA GLU A 85 -9.35 8.59 -3.59
C GLU A 85 -9.97 8.21 -2.24
N ALA A 86 -10.98 7.36 -2.22
CA ALA A 86 -11.57 6.85 -0.98
C ALA A 86 -10.54 6.03 -0.18
N CYS A 87 -9.78 5.17 -0.84
CA CYS A 87 -8.73 4.36 -0.21
C CYS A 87 -7.58 5.24 0.32
N LEU A 88 -7.20 6.27 -0.44
CA LEU A 88 -6.15 7.21 -0.04
C LEU A 88 -6.57 8.06 1.15
N LYS A 89 -7.82 8.52 1.17
CA LYS A 89 -8.36 9.25 2.32
C LYS A 89 -8.34 8.38 3.58
N ALA A 90 -8.76 7.12 3.46
CA ALA A 90 -8.70 6.17 4.56
C ALA A 90 -7.26 5.97 5.05
N PHE A 91 -6.29 5.94 4.13
CA PHE A 91 -4.88 5.80 4.48
C PHE A 91 -4.35 7.02 5.24
N ASP A 92 -4.68 8.23 4.80
CA ASP A 92 -4.28 9.45 5.49
C ASP A 92 -4.84 9.51 6.92
N LEU A 93 -6.09 9.07 7.11
CA LEU A 93 -6.68 8.96 8.43
C LEU A 93 -5.96 7.92 9.30
N ALA A 94 -5.58 6.79 8.71
CA ALA A 94 -4.84 5.74 9.41
C ALA A 94 -3.45 6.21 9.84
N VAL A 95 -2.76 7.00 9.02
CA VAL A 95 -1.47 7.60 9.36
C VAL A 95 -1.59 8.44 10.64
N ALA A 96 -2.64 9.25 10.74
CA ALA A 96 -2.92 10.03 11.94
C ALA A 96 -3.29 9.13 13.13
N ASP A 97 -4.10 8.09 12.90
CA ASP A 97 -4.55 7.18 13.94
C ASP A 97 -3.39 6.50 14.68
N VAL A 98 -2.30 6.18 13.99
CA VAL A 98 -1.13 5.55 14.61
C VAL A 98 -0.09 6.56 15.12
N GLY A 99 -0.44 7.85 15.12
CA GLY A 99 0.38 8.91 15.71
C GLY A 99 1.57 9.36 14.85
N LEU A 100 1.57 9.05 13.56
CA LEU A 100 2.56 9.59 12.63
C LEU A 100 2.20 11.04 12.30
N THR A 101 3.18 11.93 12.34
CA THR A 101 2.99 13.38 12.13
C THR A 101 4.16 13.98 11.35
N GLY A 102 3.99 15.23 10.92
CA GLY A 102 5.05 16.03 10.31
C GLY A 102 5.55 15.46 8.98
N ASP A 103 6.84 15.57 8.76
CA ASP A 103 7.49 15.17 7.51
C ASP A 103 7.36 13.67 7.21
N VAL A 104 7.49 12.85 8.24
CA VAL A 104 7.35 11.38 8.12
C VAL A 104 5.95 11.03 7.60
N ALA A 105 4.91 11.58 8.23
CA ALA A 105 3.53 11.35 7.80
C ALA A 105 3.30 11.82 6.36
N ARG A 106 3.80 13.00 6.01
CA ARG A 106 3.68 13.55 4.66
C ARG A 106 4.34 12.66 3.61
N ARG A 107 5.54 12.16 3.89
CA ARG A 107 6.29 11.30 2.97
C ARG A 107 5.59 9.96 2.77
N ILE A 108 5.08 9.36 3.84
CA ILE A 108 4.36 8.08 3.78
C ILE A 108 3.09 8.23 2.95
N SER A 109 2.27 9.26 3.22
CA SER A 109 1.05 9.52 2.47
C SER A 109 1.33 9.84 1.00
N ALA A 110 2.36 10.63 0.72
CA ALA A 110 2.75 10.96 -0.66
C ALA A 110 3.21 9.72 -1.43
N TYR A 111 3.98 8.85 -0.81
CA TYR A 111 4.40 7.58 -1.40
C TYR A 111 3.20 6.71 -1.75
N PHE A 112 2.28 6.53 -0.80
CA PHE A 112 1.13 5.66 -0.99
C PHE A 112 0.22 6.17 -2.12
N ARG A 113 0.02 7.49 -2.19
CA ARG A 113 -0.70 8.12 -3.30
C ARG A 113 0.00 7.86 -4.64
N ARG A 114 1.29 8.10 -4.72
CA ARG A 114 2.07 7.88 -5.95
C ARG A 114 2.03 6.43 -6.39
N ALA A 115 2.15 5.49 -5.44
CA ALA A 115 2.08 4.06 -5.72
C ALA A 115 0.69 3.64 -6.22
N THR A 116 -0.38 4.17 -5.63
CA THR A 116 -1.76 3.91 -6.06
C THR A 116 -1.99 4.44 -7.47
N GLU A 117 -1.57 5.67 -7.75
CA GLU A 117 -1.73 6.27 -9.07
C GLU A 117 -0.92 5.53 -10.15
N ALA A 118 0.26 5.02 -9.79
CA ALA A 118 1.09 4.25 -10.72
C ALA A 118 0.42 2.95 -11.19
N GLN A 119 -0.49 2.38 -10.41
CA GLN A 119 -1.22 1.18 -10.80
C GLN A 119 -2.17 1.42 -11.99
N ARG A 120 -2.57 2.66 -12.23
CA ARG A 120 -3.46 3.03 -13.35
C ARG A 120 -2.84 2.69 -14.71
N GLU A 121 -1.52 2.70 -14.81
CA GLU A 121 -0.80 2.27 -16.02
C GLU A 121 -1.21 0.86 -16.46
N TRP A 122 -1.57 0.01 -15.51
CA TRP A 122 -1.89 -1.40 -15.72
C TRP A 122 -3.40 -1.68 -15.65
N GLY A 123 -4.23 -0.64 -15.78
CA GLY A 123 -5.70 -0.78 -15.69
C GLY A 123 -6.32 -1.55 -16.85
N ASP A 124 -5.74 -1.50 -18.04
CA ASP A 124 -6.25 -2.21 -19.21
C ASP A 124 -6.12 -3.73 -18.99
N PRO A 125 -7.25 -4.49 -19.03
CA PRO A 125 -7.21 -5.94 -18.85
C PRO A 125 -6.37 -6.69 -19.92
N LEU A 126 -6.16 -6.08 -21.07
CA LEU A 126 -5.38 -6.67 -22.16
C LEU A 126 -3.89 -6.39 -22.03
N ARG A 127 -3.49 -5.47 -21.16
CA ARG A 127 -2.09 -5.14 -20.93
C ARG A 127 -1.48 -6.10 -19.92
N LYS A 128 -0.44 -6.83 -20.33
CA LYS A 128 0.25 -7.77 -19.46
C LYS A 128 1.35 -7.09 -18.67
N VAL A 129 1.41 -7.38 -17.37
CA VAL A 129 2.49 -6.93 -16.50
C VAL A 129 3.72 -7.80 -16.76
N PRO A 130 4.87 -7.20 -17.15
CA PRO A 130 6.08 -7.99 -17.40
C PRO A 130 6.72 -8.46 -16.10
N ASP A 131 7.54 -9.51 -16.19
CA ASP A 131 8.40 -9.90 -15.10
C ASP A 131 9.51 -8.87 -14.90
N GLY A 132 10.09 -8.85 -13.69
CA GLY A 132 11.28 -8.05 -13.42
C GLY A 132 11.06 -6.55 -13.28
N LEU A 133 9.85 -6.10 -12.97
CA LEU A 133 9.63 -4.70 -12.65
C LEU A 133 10.49 -4.28 -11.46
N PRO A 134 11.12 -3.08 -11.51
CA PRO A 134 11.89 -2.59 -10.37
C PRO A 134 10.98 -2.35 -9.16
N PHE A 135 11.49 -2.66 -7.97
CA PHE A 135 10.76 -2.43 -6.73
C PHE A 135 10.49 -0.94 -6.54
N ASN A 136 9.24 -0.57 -6.24
CA ASN A 136 8.80 0.82 -6.11
C ASN A 136 9.19 1.37 -4.73
N ARG A 137 10.32 2.05 -4.66
CA ARG A 137 10.84 2.66 -3.42
C ARG A 137 10.42 4.11 -3.27
N GLU A 138 10.36 4.57 -2.02
CA GLU A 138 10.05 5.95 -1.67
C GLU A 138 11.09 6.98 -2.16
#